data_13648eef9aadaf41a4fa0dfebf91b35c
#
_entry.id   13648eef9aadaf41a4fa0dfebf91b35c
#
_cell.length_a   1.000
_cell.length_b   1.000
_cell.length_c   1.000
_cell.angle_alpha   90.00
_cell.angle_beta   90.00
_cell.angle_gamma   90.00
#
_symmetry.space_group_name_H-M   'P 1'
#
loop_
_entity.id
_entity.type
_entity.pdbx_description
1 polymer ?
#
loop_
_entity_poly.entity_id
_entity_poly.type
_entity_poly.pdbx_seq_one_letter_code
_entity_poly.pdbx_strand_id
1 'polypeptide(L)'
;MKIGMILDAPFPTDPRVSNEASALINAGHEVFLFCISFKKDFKRNDILNSIKVKRYYCSKLLYKFSALAYTFPFYKYFMSRKISHFVKENEIEHLHIHDIQIASSVYHANKTNIPTTLDLHENRPEIMKFYKHVNSNLGKILISPQKWKIAEEKYIKLSDNVIVVTKAAKDEISKRINIESKKITVYPNTVKKQFYKNHDLNNSIINRFKSKFVLLYLGNTSKRRGLDMVINSIVTLKNLIPNLMLVVVGSSSYDDSLKSLVIKNKVKDFVSFEGWKNETEFPSYLSIANIGISPLTSNIHHDTTYANKIFQYMSFGCPLICSDVLAQKEIIEEYKVGELFKTENSNDFSKTVLELYKNSEKLKTYSLNCKIAIENHLNNEIVSQQIVSMYAK
;
A
#
# COMPACT_ATOMS: atom_id res chain seq x y z
N MET A 1 1.45 -1.08 -28.40
CA MET A 1 1.97 0.31 -28.28
C MET A 1 3.17 0.36 -27.38
N LYS A 2 3.99 1.43 -27.47
CA LYS A 2 5.16 1.70 -26.62
C LYS A 2 4.73 2.54 -25.42
N ILE A 3 4.68 1.94 -24.24
CA ILE A 3 4.25 2.59 -23.01
C ILE A 3 5.49 3.02 -22.21
N GLY A 4 5.61 4.31 -21.91
CA GLY A 4 6.64 4.87 -21.04
C GLY A 4 6.15 5.02 -19.62
N MET A 5 6.52 4.13 -18.73
CA MET A 5 6.28 4.24 -17.29
C MET A 5 7.31 5.15 -16.65
N ILE A 6 6.88 6.16 -15.89
CA ILE A 6 7.76 7.14 -15.26
C ILE A 6 7.70 6.99 -13.75
N LEU A 7 8.77 6.47 -13.16
CA LEU A 7 8.90 6.20 -11.73
C LEU A 7 9.97 7.10 -11.11
N ASP A 8 9.60 7.86 -10.09
CA ASP A 8 10.50 8.72 -9.32
C ASP A 8 11.15 7.98 -8.12
N ALA A 9 11.60 6.76 -8.36
CA ALA A 9 12.26 5.91 -7.38
C ALA A 9 13.23 4.94 -8.06
N PRO A 10 14.17 4.31 -7.32
CA PRO A 10 14.91 3.16 -7.81
C PRO A 10 14.00 1.98 -8.15
N PHE A 11 14.38 1.18 -9.15
CA PHE A 11 13.69 -0.04 -9.55
C PHE A 11 14.68 -1.22 -9.57
N PRO A 12 14.28 -2.44 -9.10
CA PRO A 12 12.94 -2.98 -8.82
C PRO A 12 12.59 -2.96 -7.31
N THR A 13 12.20 -1.85 -6.75
CA THR A 13 11.83 -1.76 -5.32
C THR A 13 10.33 -1.63 -5.09
N ASP A 14 9.55 -1.37 -6.15
CA ASP A 14 8.11 -1.19 -6.08
C ASP A 14 7.37 -2.35 -6.77
N PRO A 15 6.70 -3.24 -5.99
CA PRO A 15 5.95 -4.36 -6.54
C PRO A 15 4.78 -3.92 -7.44
N ARG A 16 4.12 -2.77 -7.16
CA ARG A 16 3.01 -2.26 -7.96
C ARG A 16 3.45 -1.98 -9.39
N VAL A 17 4.55 -1.22 -9.55
CA VAL A 17 5.10 -0.91 -10.87
C VAL A 17 5.48 -2.17 -11.64
N SER A 18 6.08 -3.16 -10.96
CA SER A 18 6.42 -4.45 -11.58
C SER A 18 5.17 -5.23 -12.01
N ASN A 19 4.09 -5.16 -11.23
CA ASN A 19 2.84 -5.86 -11.52
C ASN A 19 2.14 -5.24 -12.74
N GLU A 20 2.02 -3.93 -12.78
CA GLU A 20 1.43 -3.20 -13.89
C GLU A 20 2.20 -3.38 -15.18
N ALA A 21 3.54 -3.23 -15.12
CA ALA A 21 4.40 -3.46 -16.27
C ALA A 21 4.25 -4.89 -16.83
N SER A 22 4.24 -5.90 -15.95
CA SER A 22 4.05 -7.29 -16.37
C SER A 22 2.68 -7.53 -17.01
N ALA A 23 1.62 -6.93 -16.48
CA ALA A 23 0.27 -7.05 -17.05
C ALA A 23 0.19 -6.45 -18.46
N LEU A 24 0.79 -5.26 -18.66
CA LEU A 24 0.83 -4.59 -19.95
C LEU A 24 1.68 -5.35 -20.97
N ILE A 25 2.82 -5.93 -20.56
CA ILE A 25 3.66 -6.77 -21.42
C ILE A 25 2.90 -8.03 -21.84
N ASN A 26 2.22 -8.70 -20.92
CA ASN A 26 1.41 -9.88 -21.21
C ASN A 26 0.23 -9.58 -22.15
N ALA A 27 -0.22 -8.33 -22.18
CA ALA A 27 -1.24 -7.85 -23.13
C ALA A 27 -0.65 -7.42 -24.50
N GLY A 28 0.65 -7.63 -24.73
CA GLY A 28 1.30 -7.35 -26.02
C GLY A 28 1.83 -5.93 -26.19
N HIS A 29 1.94 -5.14 -25.11
CA HIS A 29 2.56 -3.83 -25.15
C HIS A 29 4.07 -3.90 -24.92
N GLU A 30 4.82 -2.94 -25.48
CA GLU A 30 6.22 -2.72 -25.13
C GLU A 30 6.30 -1.73 -23.95
N VAL A 31 6.88 -2.16 -22.85
CA VAL A 31 7.01 -1.32 -21.65
C VAL A 31 8.46 -0.84 -21.47
N PHE A 32 8.61 0.47 -21.46
CA PHE A 32 9.84 1.18 -21.13
C PHE A 32 9.67 1.84 -19.76
N LEU A 33 10.58 1.59 -18.84
CA LEU A 33 10.51 2.15 -17.49
C LEU A 33 11.63 3.17 -17.28
N PHE A 34 11.26 4.43 -17.15
CA PHE A 34 12.13 5.46 -16.60
C PHE A 34 12.19 5.32 -15.08
N CYS A 35 13.38 5.19 -14.51
CA CYS A 35 13.57 5.21 -13.06
C CYS A 35 14.87 5.93 -12.69
N ILE A 36 15.05 6.24 -11.40
CA ILE A 36 16.24 6.93 -10.91
C ILE A 36 17.24 5.95 -10.27
N SER A 37 18.51 6.36 -10.24
CA SER A 37 19.57 5.72 -9.45
C SER A 37 20.27 6.76 -8.57
N PHE A 38 20.47 6.43 -7.29
CA PHE A 38 21.24 7.25 -6.36
C PHE A 38 22.75 6.95 -6.40
N LYS A 39 23.15 5.85 -7.06
CA LYS A 39 24.55 5.50 -7.29
C LYS A 39 25.01 6.10 -8.61
N LYS A 40 26.29 6.53 -8.71
CA LYS A 40 26.87 7.00 -9.98
C LYS A 40 27.22 5.83 -10.89
N ASP A 41 27.70 4.75 -10.30
CA ASP A 41 27.97 3.49 -10.98
C ASP A 41 26.68 2.66 -11.04
N PHE A 42 26.01 2.69 -12.18
CA PHE A 42 24.77 1.97 -12.44
C PHE A 42 24.63 1.58 -13.91
N LYS A 43 24.02 0.43 -14.15
CA LYS A 43 23.67 0.00 -15.50
C LYS A 43 22.51 0.87 -16.03
N ARG A 44 22.80 1.75 -16.99
CA ARG A 44 21.80 2.70 -17.53
C ARG A 44 20.63 1.99 -18.20
N ASN A 45 20.93 1.03 -19.07
CA ASN A 45 19.92 0.24 -19.79
C ASN A 45 19.94 -1.19 -19.26
N ASP A 46 18.77 -1.73 -18.97
CA ASP A 46 18.61 -3.08 -18.44
C ASP A 46 17.30 -3.68 -18.93
N ILE A 47 17.20 -5.00 -18.88
CA ILE A 47 15.94 -5.72 -19.13
C ILE A 47 15.67 -6.57 -17.90
N LEU A 48 14.58 -6.30 -17.22
CA LEU A 48 14.13 -7.02 -16.04
C LEU A 48 12.70 -7.54 -16.27
N ASN A 49 12.51 -8.86 -16.31
CA ASN A 49 11.22 -9.48 -16.58
C ASN A 49 10.52 -8.88 -17.82
N SER A 50 11.27 -8.75 -18.92
CA SER A 50 10.86 -8.12 -20.20
C SER A 50 10.58 -6.62 -20.14
N ILE A 51 10.74 -5.96 -18.99
CA ILE A 51 10.63 -4.50 -18.85
C ILE A 51 11.94 -3.87 -19.34
N LYS A 52 11.88 -2.94 -20.29
CA LYS A 52 13.04 -2.18 -20.79
C LYS A 52 13.36 -1.02 -19.84
N VAL A 53 14.23 -1.25 -18.85
CA VAL A 53 14.54 -0.29 -17.78
C VAL A 53 15.60 0.72 -18.22
N LYS A 54 15.33 2.00 -18.06
CA LYS A 54 16.23 3.12 -18.32
C LYS A 54 16.46 3.88 -17.00
N ARG A 55 17.66 3.77 -16.43
CA ARG A 55 18.02 4.45 -15.17
C ARG A 55 18.68 5.78 -15.43
N TYR A 56 18.35 6.78 -14.62
CA TYR A 56 18.93 8.11 -14.68
C TYR A 56 19.49 8.50 -13.31
N TYR A 57 20.72 9.00 -13.31
CA TYR A 57 21.33 9.45 -12.07
C TYR A 57 20.57 10.62 -11.45
N CYS A 58 20.27 10.50 -10.17
CA CYS A 58 19.72 11.56 -9.33
C CYS A 58 20.45 11.52 -7.98
N SER A 59 21.17 12.58 -7.62
CA SER A 59 21.82 12.62 -6.30
C SER A 59 20.77 12.65 -5.19
N LYS A 60 21.09 12.07 -4.03
CA LYS A 60 20.19 12.09 -2.86
C LYS A 60 19.83 13.53 -2.43
N LEU A 61 20.75 14.48 -2.61
CA LEU A 61 20.49 15.89 -2.32
C LEU A 61 19.44 16.46 -3.29
N LEU A 62 19.59 16.21 -4.58
CA LEU A 62 18.61 16.65 -5.57
C LEU A 62 17.24 15.98 -5.36
N TYR A 63 17.22 14.69 -5.00
CA TYR A 63 15.99 13.99 -4.72
C TYR A 63 15.22 14.59 -3.54
N LYS A 64 15.90 15.15 -2.53
CA LYS A 64 15.22 15.87 -1.43
C LYS A 64 14.39 17.05 -1.93
N PHE A 65 14.74 17.67 -3.07
CA PHE A 65 13.93 18.73 -3.68
C PHE A 65 12.63 18.21 -4.29
N SER A 66 12.45 16.89 -4.46
CA SER A 66 11.15 16.33 -4.87
C SER A 66 10.06 16.60 -3.85
N ALA A 67 10.39 16.64 -2.54
CA ALA A 67 9.44 17.04 -1.49
C ALA A 67 8.96 18.50 -1.64
N LEU A 68 9.71 19.32 -2.38
CA LEU A 68 9.44 20.73 -2.68
C LEU A 68 8.89 20.92 -4.11
N ALA A 69 8.52 19.85 -4.81
CA ALA A 69 8.15 19.86 -6.24
C ALA A 69 7.05 20.88 -6.58
N TYR A 70 6.16 21.17 -5.63
CA TYR A 70 5.06 22.12 -5.79
C TYR A 70 5.28 23.46 -5.05
N THR A 71 6.49 23.65 -4.51
CA THR A 71 6.91 24.93 -3.92
C THR A 71 7.97 25.61 -4.80
N PHE A 72 8.93 24.83 -5.30
CA PHE A 72 10.03 25.32 -6.13
C PHE A 72 10.16 24.49 -7.40
N PRO A 73 10.46 25.11 -8.57
CA PRO A 73 10.43 24.41 -9.85
C PRO A 73 11.70 23.65 -10.20
N PHE A 74 12.75 23.66 -9.36
CA PHE A 74 14.06 23.10 -9.69
C PHE A 74 14.00 21.61 -10.06
N TYR A 75 13.31 20.82 -9.23
CA TYR A 75 13.17 19.38 -9.48
C TYR A 75 12.40 19.10 -10.77
N LYS A 76 11.33 19.88 -11.00
CA LYS A 76 10.54 19.82 -12.24
C LYS A 76 11.40 19.97 -13.49
N TYR A 77 12.21 21.03 -13.58
CA TYR A 77 13.02 21.31 -14.75
C TYR A 77 14.15 20.29 -14.94
N PHE A 78 14.76 19.83 -13.84
CA PHE A 78 15.81 18.82 -13.91
C PHE A 78 15.26 17.50 -14.43
N MET A 79 14.14 17.02 -13.91
CA MET A 79 13.58 15.75 -14.32
C MET A 79 12.95 15.82 -15.71
N SER A 80 12.31 16.93 -16.06
CA SER A 80 11.67 17.07 -17.37
C SER A 80 12.65 16.94 -18.54
N ARG A 81 13.89 17.42 -18.40
CA ARG A 81 14.92 17.23 -19.45
C ARG A 81 15.23 15.74 -19.67
N LYS A 82 15.37 14.97 -18.60
CA LYS A 82 15.64 13.53 -18.67
C LYS A 82 14.43 12.76 -19.23
N ILE A 83 13.23 13.14 -18.82
CA ILE A 83 11.97 12.55 -19.31
C ILE A 83 11.77 12.84 -20.79
N SER A 84 12.00 14.10 -21.25
CA SER A 84 11.93 14.44 -22.69
C SER A 84 12.89 13.61 -23.54
N HIS A 85 14.12 13.40 -23.04
CA HIS A 85 15.10 12.56 -23.74
C HIS A 85 14.63 11.10 -23.79
N PHE A 86 14.12 10.54 -22.65
CA PHE A 86 13.58 9.20 -22.56
C PHE A 86 12.40 8.98 -23.53
N VAL A 87 11.46 9.92 -23.57
CA VAL A 87 10.29 9.86 -24.46
C VAL A 87 10.71 9.81 -25.92
N LYS A 88 11.63 10.70 -26.32
CA LYS A 88 12.12 10.79 -27.70
C LYS A 88 12.96 9.57 -28.09
N GLU A 89 13.91 9.15 -27.22
CA GLU A 89 14.81 8.01 -27.47
C GLU A 89 14.07 6.70 -27.70
N ASN A 90 12.92 6.51 -27.04
CA ASN A 90 12.17 5.26 -27.07
C ASN A 90 10.85 5.36 -27.88
N GLU A 91 10.58 6.51 -28.50
CA GLU A 91 9.37 6.76 -29.31
C GLU A 91 8.09 6.41 -28.54
N ILE A 92 7.97 6.93 -27.33
CA ILE A 92 6.86 6.61 -26.41
C ILE A 92 5.53 7.12 -26.97
N GLU A 93 4.52 6.26 -26.99
CA GLU A 93 3.17 6.52 -27.49
C GLU A 93 2.15 6.81 -26.39
N HIS A 94 2.44 6.36 -25.15
CA HIS A 94 1.61 6.62 -23.98
C HIS A 94 2.49 6.78 -22.72
N LEU A 95 2.20 7.76 -21.88
CA LEU A 95 2.91 8.04 -20.63
C LEU A 95 2.10 7.54 -19.43
N HIS A 96 2.66 6.58 -18.69
CA HIS A 96 2.12 6.10 -17.44
C HIS A 96 2.93 6.69 -16.27
N ILE A 97 2.30 7.53 -15.47
CA ILE A 97 2.95 8.37 -14.46
C ILE A 97 2.70 7.78 -13.09
N HIS A 98 3.76 7.29 -12.44
CA HIS A 98 3.66 6.75 -11.09
C HIS A 98 3.81 7.85 -10.04
N ASP A 99 2.70 8.12 -9.38
CA ASP A 99 2.50 9.08 -8.31
C ASP A 99 2.56 10.55 -8.73
N ILE A 100 1.92 11.37 -7.94
CA ILE A 100 1.82 12.82 -8.15
C ILE A 100 3.17 13.53 -8.09
N GLN A 101 4.14 12.99 -7.35
CA GLN A 101 5.45 13.62 -7.11
C GLN A 101 6.19 13.98 -8.40
N ILE A 102 6.13 13.15 -9.44
CA ILE A 102 6.80 13.35 -10.72
C ILE A 102 5.91 14.00 -11.80
N ALA A 103 4.61 14.07 -11.56
CA ALA A 103 3.63 14.51 -12.57
C ALA A 103 3.98 15.88 -13.19
N SER A 104 4.37 16.87 -12.38
CA SER A 104 4.76 18.18 -12.91
C SER A 104 5.90 18.16 -13.91
N SER A 105 6.84 17.22 -13.72
CA SER A 105 8.01 17.04 -14.62
C SER A 105 7.58 16.36 -15.92
N VAL A 106 6.69 15.38 -15.85
CA VAL A 106 6.16 14.66 -17.02
C VAL A 106 5.35 15.61 -17.90
N TYR A 107 4.40 16.33 -17.33
CA TYR A 107 3.59 17.30 -18.09
C TYR A 107 4.41 18.44 -18.68
N HIS A 108 5.49 18.84 -18.01
CA HIS A 108 6.42 19.82 -18.59
C HIS A 108 7.24 19.24 -19.74
N ALA A 109 7.57 17.96 -19.71
CA ALA A 109 8.31 17.24 -20.74
C ALA A 109 7.44 16.87 -21.95
N ASN A 110 6.15 16.58 -21.74
CA ASN A 110 5.21 16.15 -22.76
C ASN A 110 4.76 17.30 -23.69
N LYS A 111 5.63 17.68 -24.63
CA LYS A 111 5.37 18.78 -25.58
C LYS A 111 4.53 18.33 -26.79
N THR A 112 4.45 17.05 -27.05
CA THR A 112 3.75 16.45 -28.18
C THR A 112 2.35 15.94 -27.81
N ASN A 113 1.89 16.24 -26.60
CA ASN A 113 0.58 15.83 -26.10
C ASN A 113 0.32 14.31 -26.19
N ILE A 114 1.35 13.51 -25.86
CA ILE A 114 1.21 12.06 -25.75
C ILE A 114 0.16 11.77 -24.67
N PRO A 115 -0.80 10.84 -24.90
CA PRO A 115 -1.79 10.44 -23.90
C PRO A 115 -1.16 10.02 -22.57
N THR A 116 -1.85 10.32 -21.48
CA THR A 116 -1.31 10.14 -20.13
C THR A 116 -2.25 9.35 -19.23
N THR A 117 -1.68 8.45 -18.43
CA THR A 117 -2.33 7.82 -17.28
C THR A 117 -1.60 8.26 -16.01
N LEU A 118 -2.32 8.81 -15.05
CA LEU A 118 -1.77 9.15 -13.72
C LEU A 118 -2.18 8.07 -12.71
N ASP A 119 -1.21 7.32 -12.21
CA ASP A 119 -1.41 6.30 -11.17
C ASP A 119 -1.07 6.87 -9.80
N LEU A 120 -2.08 7.03 -8.96
CA LEU A 120 -1.97 7.53 -7.59
C LEU A 120 -1.85 6.35 -6.63
N HIS A 121 -0.62 6.06 -6.17
CA HIS A 121 -0.32 4.93 -5.29
C HIS A 121 -0.94 5.05 -3.90
N GLU A 122 -1.17 6.28 -3.44
CA GLU A 122 -1.76 6.62 -2.16
C GLU A 122 -2.27 8.07 -2.17
N ASN A 123 -3.04 8.46 -1.15
CA ASN A 123 -3.41 9.85 -0.95
C ASN A 123 -2.19 10.63 -0.43
N ARG A 124 -1.30 11.03 -1.35
CA ARG A 124 -0.01 11.65 -1.04
C ARG A 124 -0.16 12.95 -0.24
N PRO A 125 -1.07 13.89 -0.55
CA PRO A 125 -1.27 15.10 0.25
C PRO A 125 -1.66 14.81 1.70
N GLU A 126 -2.41 13.75 1.95
CA GLU A 126 -2.87 13.39 3.28
C GLU A 126 -1.80 12.62 4.09
N ILE A 127 -1.10 11.66 3.47
CA ILE A 127 -0.04 10.93 4.19
C ILE A 127 1.14 11.82 4.56
N MET A 128 1.45 12.84 3.75
CA MET A 128 2.52 13.81 4.03
C MET A 128 2.37 14.49 5.39
N LYS A 129 1.13 14.71 5.86
CA LYS A 129 0.84 15.30 7.17
C LYS A 129 1.43 14.51 8.34
N PHE A 130 1.79 13.22 8.14
CA PHE A 130 2.41 12.36 9.14
C PHE A 130 3.93 12.26 9.04
N TYR A 131 4.56 12.87 8.03
CA TYR A 131 6.01 12.78 7.84
C TYR A 131 6.75 13.73 8.79
N LYS A 132 7.76 13.20 9.49
CA LYS A 132 8.57 13.99 10.44
C LYS A 132 9.20 15.22 9.80
N HIS A 133 9.72 15.10 8.57
CA HIS A 133 10.35 16.20 7.86
C HIS A 133 9.36 17.29 7.43
N VAL A 134 8.10 16.94 7.14
CA VAL A 134 7.03 17.91 6.85
C VAL A 134 6.63 18.66 8.12
N ASN A 135 6.61 17.99 9.25
CA ASN A 135 6.24 18.56 10.56
C ASN A 135 7.40 19.28 11.28
N SER A 136 8.61 19.30 10.73
CA SER A 136 9.74 20.10 11.25
C SER A 136 9.47 21.60 11.03
N ASN A 137 10.17 22.47 11.78
CA ASN A 137 9.99 23.94 11.64
C ASN A 137 10.17 24.43 10.21
N LEU A 138 11.25 24.00 9.52
CA LEU A 138 11.48 24.33 8.11
C LEU A 138 10.50 23.61 7.17
N GLY A 139 10.15 22.37 7.48
CA GLY A 139 9.20 21.59 6.68
C GLY A 139 7.83 22.25 6.58
N LYS A 140 7.28 22.73 7.68
CA LYS A 140 5.99 23.44 7.73
C LYS A 140 5.94 24.71 6.85
N ILE A 141 7.09 25.36 6.68
CA ILE A 141 7.20 26.57 5.84
C ILE A 141 7.36 26.20 4.36
N LEU A 142 8.19 25.17 4.07
CA LEU A 142 8.62 24.86 2.71
C LEU A 142 7.76 23.80 2.03
N ILE A 143 7.20 22.84 2.78
CA ILE A 143 6.41 21.74 2.25
C ILE A 143 4.95 21.91 2.63
N SER A 144 4.12 22.23 1.65
CA SER A 144 2.69 22.48 1.87
C SER A 144 1.83 21.34 1.32
N PRO A 145 1.23 20.48 2.17
CA PRO A 145 0.28 19.45 1.72
C PRO A 145 -0.88 20.04 0.89
N GLN A 146 -1.28 21.28 1.18
CA GLN A 146 -2.32 21.97 0.40
C GLN A 146 -1.88 22.26 -1.04
N LYS A 147 -0.63 22.70 -1.26
CA LYS A 147 -0.10 22.89 -2.63
C LYS A 147 -0.03 21.56 -3.40
N TRP A 148 0.30 20.46 -2.70
CA TRP A 148 0.28 19.12 -3.28
C TRP A 148 -1.14 18.69 -3.65
N LYS A 149 -2.14 18.99 -2.83
CA LYS A 149 -3.55 18.70 -3.13
C LYS A 149 -4.04 19.47 -4.35
N ILE A 150 -3.74 20.76 -4.46
CA ILE A 150 -4.06 21.60 -5.64
C ILE A 150 -3.37 21.05 -6.90
N ALA A 151 -2.12 20.61 -6.77
CA ALA A 151 -1.39 20.02 -7.89
C ALA A 151 -1.99 18.67 -8.30
N GLU A 152 -2.37 17.82 -7.35
CA GLU A 152 -3.05 16.56 -7.60
C GLU A 152 -4.34 16.79 -8.40
N GLU A 153 -5.20 17.71 -7.95
CA GLU A 153 -6.43 18.09 -8.66
C GLU A 153 -6.18 18.55 -10.09
N LYS A 154 -5.14 19.41 -10.27
CA LYS A 154 -4.72 19.88 -11.59
C LYS A 154 -4.34 18.72 -12.51
N TYR A 155 -3.46 17.82 -12.05
CA TYR A 155 -2.93 16.75 -12.90
C TYR A 155 -3.94 15.63 -13.12
N ILE A 156 -4.84 15.36 -12.18
CA ILE A 156 -6.00 14.50 -12.41
C ILE A 156 -6.88 15.03 -13.55
N LYS A 157 -7.15 16.34 -13.56
CA LYS A 157 -7.94 16.96 -14.64
C LYS A 157 -7.26 16.87 -16.01
N LEU A 158 -5.93 17.04 -16.03
CA LEU A 158 -5.14 17.02 -17.26
C LEU A 158 -4.89 15.61 -17.81
N SER A 159 -4.89 14.58 -16.98
CA SER A 159 -4.64 13.19 -17.42
C SER A 159 -5.82 12.67 -18.25
N ASP A 160 -5.55 11.80 -19.21
CA ASP A 160 -6.58 11.09 -19.97
C ASP A 160 -7.23 10.00 -19.12
N ASN A 161 -6.42 9.28 -18.35
CA ASN A 161 -6.87 8.27 -17.39
C ASN A 161 -6.23 8.50 -16.02
N VAL A 162 -6.91 8.06 -14.98
CA VAL A 162 -6.43 8.10 -13.60
C VAL A 162 -6.61 6.73 -12.95
N ILE A 163 -5.61 6.28 -12.21
CA ILE A 163 -5.68 5.06 -11.41
C ILE A 163 -5.60 5.44 -9.94
N VAL A 164 -6.43 4.80 -9.13
CA VAL A 164 -6.43 4.93 -7.67
C VAL A 164 -6.49 3.56 -7.02
N VAL A 165 -6.14 3.47 -5.74
CA VAL A 165 -6.01 2.18 -5.05
C VAL A 165 -7.31 1.67 -4.43
N THR A 166 -8.33 2.53 -4.20
CA THR A 166 -9.58 2.16 -3.54
C THR A 166 -10.78 2.80 -4.21
N LYS A 167 -11.96 2.21 -4.01
CA LYS A 167 -13.24 2.78 -4.40
C LYS A 167 -13.52 4.08 -3.65
N ALA A 168 -13.21 4.11 -2.34
CA ALA A 168 -13.30 5.32 -1.52
C ALA A 168 -12.45 6.48 -2.07
N ALA A 169 -11.22 6.22 -2.55
CA ALA A 169 -10.39 7.23 -3.21
C ALA A 169 -11.04 7.74 -4.51
N LYS A 170 -11.58 6.84 -5.32
CA LYS A 170 -12.33 7.21 -6.54
C LYS A 170 -13.50 8.14 -6.23
N ASP A 171 -14.29 7.80 -5.21
CA ASP A 171 -15.47 8.56 -4.83
C ASP A 171 -15.10 9.92 -4.22
N GLU A 172 -14.05 9.96 -3.37
CA GLU A 172 -13.53 11.21 -2.78
C GLU A 172 -13.07 12.16 -3.89
N ILE A 173 -12.24 11.68 -4.82
CA ILE A 173 -11.72 12.49 -5.92
C ILE A 173 -12.84 12.96 -6.82
N SER A 174 -13.76 12.06 -7.24
CA SER A 174 -14.86 12.40 -8.14
C SER A 174 -15.75 13.52 -7.55
N LYS A 175 -16.06 13.43 -6.24
CA LYS A 175 -16.85 14.44 -5.54
C LYS A 175 -16.09 15.77 -5.38
N ARG A 176 -14.81 15.69 -4.96
CA ARG A 176 -13.99 16.87 -4.65
C ARG A 176 -13.71 17.75 -5.86
N ILE A 177 -13.47 17.16 -7.02
CA ILE A 177 -13.07 17.92 -8.21
C ILE A 177 -14.09 17.88 -9.35
N ASN A 178 -15.24 17.25 -9.13
CA ASN A 178 -16.35 17.15 -10.08
C ASN A 178 -15.91 16.63 -11.46
N ILE A 179 -15.31 15.43 -11.50
CA ILE A 179 -14.94 14.74 -12.74
C ILE A 179 -15.74 13.47 -12.93
N GLU A 180 -15.87 13.05 -14.18
CA GLU A 180 -16.57 11.81 -14.53
C GLU A 180 -15.87 10.59 -13.91
N SER A 181 -16.62 9.81 -13.15
CA SER A 181 -16.15 8.59 -12.49
C SER A 181 -15.54 7.56 -13.47
N LYS A 182 -15.97 7.55 -14.74
CA LYS A 182 -15.41 6.66 -15.78
C LYS A 182 -13.93 6.93 -16.10
N LYS A 183 -13.44 8.14 -15.82
CA LYS A 183 -12.03 8.52 -15.99
C LYS A 183 -11.12 7.88 -14.93
N ILE A 184 -11.68 7.42 -13.81
CA ILE A 184 -10.93 6.86 -12.68
C ILE A 184 -11.13 5.35 -12.61
N THR A 185 -10.03 4.60 -12.73
CA THR A 185 -9.98 3.15 -12.56
C THR A 185 -9.46 2.81 -11.17
N VAL A 186 -10.09 1.84 -10.51
CA VAL A 186 -9.62 1.33 -9.22
C VAL A 186 -8.70 0.14 -9.46
N TYR A 187 -7.46 0.24 -8.97
CA TYR A 187 -6.48 -0.85 -9.03
C TYR A 187 -5.83 -1.04 -7.65
N PRO A 188 -6.34 -1.96 -6.83
CA PRO A 188 -5.82 -2.20 -5.49
C PRO A 188 -4.48 -2.94 -5.51
N ASN A 189 -3.65 -2.69 -4.50
CA ASN A 189 -2.39 -3.41 -4.27
C ASN A 189 -2.65 -4.78 -3.64
N THR A 190 -3.05 -5.75 -4.45
CA THR A 190 -3.37 -7.11 -4.02
C THR A 190 -2.16 -8.05 -4.10
N VAL A 191 -2.35 -9.29 -3.65
CA VAL A 191 -1.31 -10.33 -3.68
C VAL A 191 -1.27 -11.05 -5.02
N LYS A 192 -0.07 -11.49 -5.44
CA LYS A 192 0.10 -12.43 -6.55
C LYS A 192 -0.27 -13.85 -6.11
N LYS A 193 -0.76 -14.69 -7.03
CA LYS A 193 -1.02 -16.11 -6.76
C LYS A 193 0.21 -16.83 -6.23
N GLN A 194 1.40 -16.49 -6.71
CA GLN A 194 2.66 -17.07 -6.25
C GLN A 194 2.89 -16.88 -4.75
N PHE A 195 2.44 -15.76 -4.15
CA PHE A 195 2.61 -15.47 -2.73
C PHE A 195 1.95 -16.52 -1.81
N TYR A 196 0.79 -17.04 -2.19
CA TYR A 196 0.02 -17.97 -1.36
C TYR A 196 -0.09 -19.39 -1.92
N LYS A 197 0.32 -19.62 -3.16
CA LYS A 197 0.37 -20.97 -3.77
C LYS A 197 1.72 -21.65 -3.61
N ASN A 198 2.81 -20.89 -3.72
CA ASN A 198 4.18 -21.41 -3.74
C ASN A 198 5.00 -20.76 -2.61
N HIS A 199 5.02 -21.38 -1.44
CA HIS A 199 5.75 -20.85 -0.29
C HIS A 199 6.27 -21.97 0.59
N ASP A 200 7.42 -21.73 1.21
CA ASP A 200 7.98 -22.58 2.23
C ASP A 200 7.51 -22.15 3.62
N LEU A 201 7.25 -23.11 4.48
CA LEU A 201 6.84 -22.86 5.86
C LEU A 201 7.99 -23.15 6.84
N ASN A 202 8.24 -22.20 7.73
CA ASN A 202 9.20 -22.37 8.81
C ASN A 202 8.56 -23.06 10.03
N ASN A 203 8.85 -24.34 10.20
CA ASN A 203 8.31 -25.16 11.28
C ASN A 203 8.66 -24.62 12.68
N SER A 204 9.79 -23.91 12.86
CA SER A 204 10.14 -23.30 14.13
C SER A 204 9.12 -22.22 14.54
N ILE A 205 8.68 -21.39 13.59
CA ILE A 205 7.63 -20.39 13.83
C ILE A 205 6.31 -21.08 14.16
N ILE A 206 5.92 -22.07 13.34
CA ILE A 206 4.66 -22.78 13.51
C ILE A 206 4.60 -23.46 14.90
N ASN A 207 5.62 -24.22 15.28
CA ASN A 207 5.66 -24.94 16.54
C ASN A 207 5.59 -24.02 17.77
N ARG A 208 6.19 -22.82 17.68
CA ARG A 208 6.18 -21.83 18.77
C ARG A 208 4.77 -21.32 19.11
N PHE A 209 3.88 -21.25 18.14
CA PHE A 209 2.53 -20.69 18.31
C PHE A 209 1.41 -21.73 18.16
N LYS A 210 1.70 -23.01 17.93
CA LYS A 210 0.73 -24.08 17.63
C LYS A 210 -0.43 -24.19 18.61
N SER A 211 -0.19 -23.93 19.91
CA SER A 211 -1.22 -24.03 20.97
C SER A 211 -1.87 -22.70 21.30
N LYS A 212 -1.57 -21.64 20.57
CA LYS A 212 -2.05 -20.28 20.84
C LYS A 212 -3.24 -19.91 19.96
N PHE A 213 -4.10 -19.04 20.48
CA PHE A 213 -5.06 -18.29 19.68
C PHE A 213 -4.39 -17.00 19.24
N VAL A 214 -3.99 -16.96 17.97
CA VAL A 214 -3.11 -15.93 17.42
C VAL A 214 -3.91 -14.79 16.78
N LEU A 215 -3.76 -13.59 17.34
CA LEU A 215 -4.07 -12.33 16.65
C LEU A 215 -2.79 -11.88 15.94
N LEU A 216 -2.79 -11.86 14.60
CA LEU A 216 -1.63 -11.50 13.81
C LEU A 216 -1.69 -10.06 13.31
N TYR A 217 -0.62 -9.31 13.57
CA TYR A 217 -0.38 -8.00 12.95
C TYR A 217 0.85 -8.06 12.04
N LEU A 218 0.70 -7.71 10.75
CA LEU A 218 1.79 -7.57 9.79
C LEU A 218 2.01 -6.10 9.41
N GLY A 219 3.28 -5.68 9.33
CA GLY A 219 3.71 -4.43 8.73
C GLY A 219 4.21 -3.36 9.70
N ASN A 220 4.27 -2.13 9.23
CA ASN A 220 4.83 -1.00 10.00
C ASN A 220 4.04 -0.74 11.29
N THR A 221 4.75 -0.56 12.42
CA THR A 221 4.20 -0.44 13.78
C THR A 221 4.07 1.01 14.26
N SER A 222 4.13 2.01 13.36
CA SER A 222 4.01 3.42 13.72
C SER A 222 2.69 3.75 14.42
N LYS A 223 2.67 4.81 15.21
CA LYS A 223 1.52 5.21 16.07
C LYS A 223 0.17 5.19 15.34
N ARG A 224 0.11 5.74 14.12
CA ARG A 224 -1.13 5.78 13.31
C ARG A 224 -1.69 4.40 12.94
N ARG A 225 -0.94 3.32 13.20
CA ARG A 225 -1.39 1.94 12.95
C ARG A 225 -2.21 1.33 14.09
N GLY A 226 -2.37 2.04 15.23
CA GLY A 226 -3.33 1.72 16.28
C GLY A 226 -2.96 0.56 17.19
N LEU A 227 -1.71 0.08 17.21
CA LEU A 227 -1.29 -1.03 18.06
C LEU A 227 -1.37 -0.72 19.56
N ASP A 228 -1.27 0.55 19.96
CA ASP A 228 -1.49 0.96 21.35
C ASP A 228 -2.85 0.50 21.87
N MET A 229 -3.89 0.74 21.09
CA MET A 229 -5.27 0.37 21.41
C MET A 229 -5.40 -1.16 21.53
N VAL A 230 -4.78 -1.92 20.60
CA VAL A 230 -4.76 -3.38 20.66
C VAL A 230 -4.06 -3.89 21.92
N ILE A 231 -2.88 -3.36 22.25
CA ILE A 231 -2.14 -3.76 23.47
C ILE A 231 -2.97 -3.46 24.72
N ASN A 232 -3.68 -2.33 24.77
CA ASN A 232 -4.59 -2.01 25.87
C ASN A 232 -5.73 -3.03 26.01
N SER A 233 -6.26 -3.52 24.89
CA SER A 233 -7.34 -4.52 24.89
C SER A 233 -6.87 -5.90 25.38
N ILE A 234 -5.58 -6.24 25.26
CA ILE A 234 -5.02 -7.50 25.77
C ILE A 234 -5.20 -7.61 27.29
N VAL A 235 -5.23 -6.49 28.03
CA VAL A 235 -5.47 -6.49 29.49
C VAL A 235 -6.78 -7.20 29.86
N THR A 236 -7.81 -6.96 29.09
CA THR A 236 -9.13 -7.63 29.27
C THR A 236 -9.13 -9.03 28.67
N LEU A 237 -8.62 -9.17 27.43
CA LEU A 237 -8.69 -10.40 26.67
C LEU A 237 -7.89 -11.55 27.28
N LYS A 238 -6.75 -11.29 27.95
CA LYS A 238 -5.92 -12.35 28.57
C LYS A 238 -6.65 -13.16 29.63
N ASN A 239 -7.65 -12.57 30.29
CA ASN A 239 -8.47 -13.25 31.31
C ASN A 239 -9.63 -14.06 30.70
N LEU A 240 -9.98 -13.80 29.45
CA LEU A 240 -11.11 -14.40 28.74
C LEU A 240 -10.67 -15.45 27.71
N ILE A 241 -9.42 -15.34 27.23
CA ILE A 241 -8.81 -16.25 26.26
C ILE A 241 -7.44 -16.67 26.79
N PRO A 242 -7.35 -17.78 27.52
CA PRO A 242 -6.13 -18.19 28.25
C PRO A 242 -4.90 -18.43 27.36
N ASN A 243 -5.11 -18.87 26.12
CA ASN A 243 -4.06 -19.15 25.14
C ASN A 243 -3.87 -18.03 24.11
N LEU A 244 -4.39 -16.83 24.37
CA LEU A 244 -4.23 -15.66 23.50
C LEU A 244 -2.77 -15.32 23.27
N MET A 245 -2.45 -14.94 22.02
CA MET A 245 -1.16 -14.37 21.65
C MET A 245 -1.33 -13.31 20.57
N LEU A 246 -0.92 -12.09 20.86
CA LEU A 246 -0.72 -11.05 19.85
C LEU A 246 0.67 -11.19 19.26
N VAL A 247 0.75 -11.54 17.97
CA VAL A 247 2.01 -11.66 17.23
C VAL A 247 2.17 -10.44 16.32
N VAL A 248 3.23 -9.65 16.55
CA VAL A 248 3.52 -8.40 15.83
C VAL A 248 4.74 -8.61 14.94
N VAL A 249 4.52 -8.72 13.63
CA VAL A 249 5.56 -8.87 12.60
C VAL A 249 5.74 -7.56 11.87
N GLY A 250 6.88 -6.94 12.04
CA GLY A 250 7.22 -5.63 11.50
C GLY A 250 7.88 -4.75 12.53
N SER A 251 8.26 -3.54 12.13
CA SER A 251 8.95 -2.61 13.02
C SER A 251 8.77 -1.14 12.61
N SER A 252 9.02 -0.25 13.54
CA SER A 252 9.17 1.18 13.32
C SER A 252 9.94 1.84 14.46
N SER A 253 10.18 3.15 14.35
CA SER A 253 10.76 3.94 15.45
C SER A 253 9.82 4.10 16.66
N TYR A 254 8.63 3.51 16.64
CA TYR A 254 7.64 3.56 17.72
C TYR A 254 7.63 2.28 18.59
N ASP A 255 8.41 1.28 18.23
CA ASP A 255 8.43 -0.03 18.89
C ASP A 255 8.77 0.04 20.38
N ASP A 256 9.70 0.91 20.80
CA ASP A 256 10.06 1.07 22.21
C ASP A 256 8.88 1.60 23.04
N SER A 257 8.06 2.47 22.46
CA SER A 257 6.83 2.94 23.11
C SER A 257 5.82 1.80 23.28
N LEU A 258 5.64 0.95 22.24
CA LEU A 258 4.77 -0.22 22.32
C LEU A 258 5.26 -1.25 23.36
N LYS A 259 6.56 -1.56 23.39
CA LYS A 259 7.16 -2.45 24.39
C LYS A 259 7.00 -1.93 25.81
N SER A 260 7.19 -0.62 26.00
CA SER A 260 6.95 0.04 27.29
C SER A 260 5.48 -0.07 27.73
N LEU A 261 4.55 0.05 26.79
CA LEU A 261 3.12 -0.12 27.06
C LEU A 261 2.79 -1.57 27.46
N VAL A 262 3.40 -2.57 26.81
CA VAL A 262 3.25 -4.00 27.16
C VAL A 262 3.70 -4.27 28.59
N ILE A 263 4.84 -3.68 29.01
CA ILE A 263 5.35 -3.81 30.37
C ILE A 263 4.41 -3.12 31.37
N LYS A 264 4.01 -1.88 31.09
CA LYS A 264 3.08 -1.10 31.93
C LYS A 264 1.76 -1.84 32.15
N ASN A 265 1.22 -2.47 31.11
CA ASN A 265 -0.04 -3.20 31.14
C ASN A 265 0.09 -4.63 31.69
N LYS A 266 1.30 -5.10 32.02
CA LYS A 266 1.57 -6.46 32.53
C LYS A 266 1.01 -7.55 31.59
N VAL A 267 1.26 -7.41 30.27
CA VAL A 267 0.79 -8.33 29.22
C VAL A 267 1.93 -8.94 28.42
N LYS A 268 3.15 -8.98 28.95
CA LYS A 268 4.35 -9.47 28.26
C LYS A 268 4.21 -10.89 27.73
N ASP A 269 3.56 -11.78 28.48
CA ASP A 269 3.39 -13.19 28.10
C ASP A 269 2.32 -13.41 27.00
N PHE A 270 1.61 -12.36 26.60
CA PHE A 270 0.55 -12.37 25.62
C PHE A 270 0.87 -11.59 24.35
N VAL A 271 2.09 -11.02 24.24
CA VAL A 271 2.53 -10.22 23.10
C VAL A 271 3.92 -10.63 22.65
N SER A 272 4.06 -11.03 21.39
CA SER A 272 5.34 -11.36 20.77
C SER A 272 5.68 -10.33 19.69
N PHE A 273 6.79 -9.63 19.84
CA PHE A 273 7.36 -8.74 18.82
C PHE A 273 8.40 -9.50 18.00
N GLU A 274 8.09 -9.81 16.75
CA GLU A 274 8.96 -10.57 15.85
C GLU A 274 9.96 -9.69 15.10
N GLY A 275 9.80 -8.36 15.16
CA GLY A 275 10.60 -7.40 14.41
C GLY A 275 10.32 -7.44 12.92
N TRP A 276 11.19 -6.78 12.15
CA TRP A 276 11.11 -6.80 10.70
C TRP A 276 11.43 -8.20 10.15
N LYS A 277 10.65 -8.66 9.20
CA LYS A 277 10.81 -9.95 8.52
C LYS A 277 10.78 -9.77 7.02
N ASN A 278 11.47 -10.64 6.29
CA ASN A 278 11.34 -10.72 4.86
C ASN A 278 9.93 -11.22 4.48
N GLU A 279 9.41 -10.79 3.34
CA GLU A 279 8.10 -11.21 2.85
C GLU A 279 8.00 -12.73 2.66
N THR A 280 9.11 -13.40 2.37
CA THR A 280 9.21 -14.88 2.27
C THR A 280 8.92 -15.61 3.58
N GLU A 281 9.02 -14.94 4.74
CA GLU A 281 8.69 -15.51 6.04
C GLU A 281 7.20 -15.31 6.42
N PHE A 282 6.48 -14.39 5.74
CA PHE A 282 5.08 -14.09 6.05
C PHE A 282 4.15 -15.29 5.97
N PRO A 283 4.29 -16.23 5.00
CA PRO A 283 3.48 -17.44 4.95
C PRO A 283 3.45 -18.22 6.26
N SER A 284 4.60 -18.34 6.95
CA SER A 284 4.69 -19.06 8.22
C SER A 284 3.88 -18.38 9.34
N TYR A 285 3.87 -17.05 9.40
CA TYR A 285 3.04 -16.30 10.36
C TYR A 285 1.56 -16.32 9.98
N LEU A 286 1.26 -16.25 8.69
CA LEU A 286 -0.11 -16.30 8.16
C LEU A 286 -0.77 -17.66 8.41
N SER A 287 0.00 -18.75 8.30
CA SER A 287 -0.51 -20.11 8.51
C SER A 287 -0.91 -20.42 9.95
N ILE A 288 -0.37 -19.69 10.94
CA ILE A 288 -0.69 -19.89 12.36
C ILE A 288 -1.73 -18.88 12.88
N ALA A 289 -2.12 -17.91 12.06
CA ALA A 289 -3.02 -16.85 12.47
C ALA A 289 -4.48 -17.33 12.53
N ASN A 290 -5.14 -17.11 13.66
CA ASN A 290 -6.59 -17.30 13.78
C ASN A 290 -7.36 -16.08 13.27
N ILE A 291 -6.81 -14.88 13.49
CA ILE A 291 -7.40 -13.60 13.07
C ILE A 291 -6.29 -12.65 12.66
N GLY A 292 -6.40 -12.05 11.49
CA GLY A 292 -5.58 -10.94 11.02
C GLY A 292 -6.15 -9.61 11.47
N ILE A 293 -5.34 -8.74 12.08
CA ILE A 293 -5.83 -7.46 12.59
C ILE A 293 -5.30 -6.26 11.81
N SER A 294 -6.16 -5.27 11.57
CA SER A 294 -5.80 -4.00 10.94
C SER A 294 -6.44 -2.81 11.67
N PRO A 295 -5.87 -2.39 12.83
CA PRO A 295 -6.45 -1.41 13.73
C PRO A 295 -6.04 0.03 13.38
N LEU A 296 -6.25 0.46 12.12
CA LEU A 296 -5.87 1.79 11.65
C LEU A 296 -6.62 2.89 12.40
N THR A 297 -5.94 4.01 12.70
CA THR A 297 -6.59 5.20 13.24
C THR A 297 -7.37 5.94 12.16
N SER A 298 -8.44 6.67 12.51
CA SER A 298 -9.26 7.41 11.56
C SER A 298 -8.50 8.62 10.99
N ASN A 299 -8.38 8.68 9.69
CA ASN A 299 -7.90 9.82 8.92
C ASN A 299 -8.16 9.60 7.42
N ILE A 300 -8.18 10.68 6.63
CA ILE A 300 -8.50 10.63 5.20
C ILE A 300 -7.57 9.70 4.42
N HIS A 301 -6.26 9.60 4.79
CA HIS A 301 -5.35 8.66 4.12
C HIS A 301 -5.79 7.20 4.33
N HIS A 302 -6.18 6.81 5.55
CA HIS A 302 -6.65 5.46 5.84
C HIS A 302 -8.04 5.19 5.26
N ASP A 303 -8.88 6.23 5.12
CA ASP A 303 -10.19 6.10 4.49
C ASP A 303 -10.10 5.88 2.96
N THR A 304 -8.99 6.31 2.35
CA THR A 304 -8.79 6.26 0.90
C THR A 304 -7.70 5.29 0.45
N THR A 305 -7.12 4.48 1.37
CA THR A 305 -6.02 3.56 1.03
C THR A 305 -6.19 2.23 1.76
N TYR A 306 -6.13 1.12 1.04
CA TYR A 306 -6.12 -0.21 1.66
C TYR A 306 -4.81 -0.46 2.43
N ALA A 307 -4.91 -1.14 3.56
CA ALA A 307 -3.74 -1.75 4.19
C ALA A 307 -3.45 -3.07 3.47
N ASN A 308 -2.34 -3.16 2.72
CA ASN A 308 -2.01 -4.35 1.90
C ASN A 308 -2.07 -5.68 2.68
N LYS A 309 -1.82 -5.64 3.99
CA LYS A 309 -1.89 -6.81 4.88
C LYS A 309 -3.25 -7.51 4.86
N ILE A 310 -4.37 -6.80 4.60
CA ILE A 310 -5.68 -7.44 4.56
C ILE A 310 -5.76 -8.49 3.44
N PHE A 311 -5.18 -8.21 2.28
CA PHE A 311 -5.11 -9.15 1.17
C PHE A 311 -4.16 -10.32 1.47
N GLN A 312 -3.06 -10.06 2.20
CA GLN A 312 -2.15 -11.10 2.67
C GLN A 312 -2.85 -12.02 3.67
N TYR A 313 -3.61 -11.51 4.64
CA TYR A 313 -4.44 -12.32 5.54
C TYR A 313 -5.47 -13.15 4.78
N MET A 314 -6.25 -12.51 3.92
CA MET A 314 -7.30 -13.17 3.14
C MET A 314 -6.73 -14.29 2.26
N SER A 315 -5.53 -14.14 1.69
CA SER A 315 -4.92 -15.14 0.81
C SER A 315 -4.56 -16.45 1.52
N PHE A 316 -4.41 -16.41 2.84
CA PHE A 316 -4.25 -17.59 3.70
C PHE A 316 -5.56 -18.03 4.38
N GLY A 317 -6.67 -17.41 4.04
CA GLY A 317 -7.96 -17.69 4.68
C GLY A 317 -8.01 -17.24 6.14
N CYS A 318 -7.25 -16.23 6.51
CA CYS A 318 -7.24 -15.66 7.85
C CYS A 318 -8.36 -14.61 7.96
N PRO A 319 -9.41 -14.83 8.78
CA PRO A 319 -10.47 -13.87 9.03
C PRO A 319 -9.94 -12.54 9.58
N LEU A 320 -10.63 -11.45 9.27
CA LEU A 320 -10.17 -10.10 9.60
C LEU A 320 -10.91 -9.51 10.79
N ILE A 321 -10.20 -8.73 11.62
CA ILE A 321 -10.77 -7.70 12.49
C ILE A 321 -10.13 -6.38 12.13
N CYS A 322 -10.92 -5.47 11.59
CA CYS A 322 -10.47 -4.17 11.09
C CYS A 322 -11.17 -3.02 11.81
N SER A 323 -10.49 -1.89 11.97
CA SER A 323 -11.17 -0.64 12.32
C SER A 323 -12.12 -0.20 11.20
N ASP A 324 -13.18 0.53 11.57
CA ASP A 324 -14.26 0.98 10.68
C ASP A 324 -13.89 2.14 9.73
N VAL A 325 -12.59 2.30 9.41
CA VAL A 325 -12.13 3.22 8.36
C VAL A 325 -12.68 2.78 7.00
N LEU A 326 -13.09 3.75 6.18
CA LEU A 326 -13.94 3.53 5.01
C LEU A 326 -13.40 2.46 4.04
N ALA A 327 -12.10 2.53 3.67
CA ALA A 327 -11.51 1.55 2.75
C ALA A 327 -11.54 0.10 3.29
N GLN A 328 -11.30 -0.09 4.60
CA GLN A 328 -11.38 -1.43 5.20
C GLN A 328 -12.81 -1.92 5.32
N LYS A 329 -13.72 -1.00 5.67
CA LYS A 329 -15.15 -1.29 5.76
C LYS A 329 -15.71 -1.83 4.45
N GLU A 330 -15.35 -1.22 3.31
CA GLU A 330 -15.76 -1.71 1.98
C GLU A 330 -15.41 -3.18 1.78
N ILE A 331 -14.17 -3.60 2.08
CA ILE A 331 -13.72 -4.99 1.90
C ILE A 331 -14.46 -5.95 2.84
N ILE A 332 -14.61 -5.57 4.13
CA ILE A 332 -15.27 -6.42 5.12
C ILE A 332 -16.74 -6.65 4.77
N GLU A 333 -17.46 -5.60 4.39
CA GLU A 333 -18.91 -5.68 4.09
C GLU A 333 -19.17 -6.36 2.74
N GLU A 334 -18.39 -6.04 1.69
CA GLU A 334 -18.57 -6.60 0.35
C GLU A 334 -18.30 -8.10 0.31
N TYR A 335 -17.19 -8.55 0.92
CA TYR A 335 -16.75 -9.95 0.85
C TYR A 335 -17.11 -10.78 2.08
N LYS A 336 -17.64 -10.19 3.15
CA LYS A 336 -17.98 -10.87 4.41
C LYS A 336 -16.82 -11.72 4.95
N VAL A 337 -15.66 -11.06 5.10
CA VAL A 337 -14.37 -11.71 5.43
C VAL A 337 -13.91 -11.48 6.86
N GLY A 338 -14.75 -10.87 7.71
CA GLY A 338 -14.41 -10.55 9.08
C GLY A 338 -15.38 -9.60 9.73
N GLU A 339 -14.93 -8.93 10.79
CA GLU A 339 -15.69 -7.99 11.59
C GLU A 339 -15.04 -6.60 11.63
N LEU A 340 -15.85 -5.60 11.84
CA LEU A 340 -15.44 -4.23 12.11
C LEU A 340 -15.51 -3.93 13.61
N PHE A 341 -14.63 -3.09 14.08
CA PHE A 341 -14.73 -2.47 15.39
C PHE A 341 -14.60 -0.95 15.25
N LYS A 342 -15.17 -0.22 16.18
CA LYS A 342 -15.10 1.25 16.21
C LYS A 342 -13.67 1.71 16.42
N THR A 343 -13.17 2.51 15.50
CA THR A 343 -11.79 3.03 15.50
C THR A 343 -11.40 3.60 16.86
N GLU A 344 -10.19 3.27 17.33
CA GLU A 344 -9.59 3.71 18.60
C GLU A 344 -10.37 3.28 19.86
N ASN A 345 -11.27 2.31 19.77
CA ASN A 345 -12.05 1.78 20.89
C ASN A 345 -11.59 0.37 21.30
N SER A 346 -10.80 0.29 22.40
CA SER A 346 -10.27 -0.98 22.91
C SER A 346 -11.33 -1.92 23.45
N ASN A 347 -12.46 -1.39 23.99
CA ASN A 347 -13.54 -2.21 24.50
C ASN A 347 -14.31 -2.87 23.36
N ASP A 348 -14.61 -2.14 22.30
CA ASP A 348 -15.28 -2.65 21.13
C ASP A 348 -14.41 -3.69 20.40
N PHE A 349 -13.11 -3.42 20.25
CA PHE A 349 -12.15 -4.40 19.73
C PHE A 349 -12.14 -5.69 20.59
N SER A 350 -12.08 -5.56 21.92
CA SER A 350 -12.08 -6.71 22.83
C SER A 350 -13.37 -7.55 22.70
N LYS A 351 -14.52 -6.88 22.60
CA LYS A 351 -15.82 -7.53 22.38
C LYS A 351 -15.82 -8.31 21.07
N THR A 352 -15.39 -7.68 19.99
CA THR A 352 -15.33 -8.29 18.65
C THR A 352 -14.41 -9.51 18.60
N VAL A 353 -13.21 -9.43 19.22
CA VAL A 353 -12.30 -10.58 19.33
C VAL A 353 -12.95 -11.73 20.11
N LEU A 354 -13.58 -11.43 21.25
CA LEU A 354 -14.20 -12.43 22.11
C LEU A 354 -15.40 -13.11 21.42
N GLU A 355 -16.21 -12.37 20.68
CA GLU A 355 -17.33 -12.90 19.90
C GLU A 355 -16.83 -13.90 18.85
N LEU A 356 -15.79 -13.55 18.09
CA LEU A 356 -15.20 -14.46 17.10
C LEU A 356 -14.51 -15.68 17.76
N TYR A 357 -13.81 -15.49 18.88
CA TYR A 357 -13.21 -16.59 19.63
C TYR A 357 -14.24 -17.64 20.06
N LYS A 358 -15.43 -17.21 20.49
CA LYS A 358 -16.53 -18.08 20.91
C LYS A 358 -17.32 -18.70 19.76
N ASN A 359 -17.13 -18.23 18.52
CA ASN A 359 -17.91 -18.66 17.36
C ASN A 359 -17.03 -19.26 16.26
N SER A 360 -16.65 -20.53 16.43
CA SER A 360 -15.80 -21.25 15.48
C SER A 360 -16.44 -21.38 14.09
N GLU A 361 -17.76 -21.49 13.99
CA GLU A 361 -18.44 -21.59 12.70
C GLU A 361 -18.35 -20.28 11.91
N LYS A 362 -18.49 -19.14 12.60
CA LYS A 362 -18.31 -17.82 11.99
C LYS A 362 -16.89 -17.61 11.48
N LEU A 363 -15.86 -18.04 12.25
CA LEU A 363 -14.47 -18.04 11.82
C LEU A 363 -14.25 -18.90 10.57
N LYS A 364 -14.82 -20.11 10.50
CA LYS A 364 -14.72 -20.99 9.32
C LYS A 364 -15.38 -20.34 8.10
N THR A 365 -16.54 -19.74 8.27
CA THR A 365 -17.26 -19.03 7.18
C THR A 365 -16.43 -17.90 6.64
N TYR A 366 -15.88 -17.04 7.50
CA TYR A 366 -15.01 -15.93 7.06
C TYR A 366 -13.73 -16.42 6.40
N SER A 367 -13.13 -17.50 6.92
CA SER A 367 -11.95 -18.13 6.31
C SER A 367 -12.22 -18.61 4.87
N LEU A 368 -13.36 -19.23 4.64
CA LEU A 368 -13.78 -19.65 3.30
C LEU A 368 -14.02 -18.44 2.39
N ASN A 369 -14.75 -17.44 2.88
CA ASN A 369 -15.00 -16.21 2.14
C ASN A 369 -13.71 -15.46 1.75
N CYS A 370 -12.72 -15.42 2.64
CA CYS A 370 -11.40 -14.86 2.35
C CYS A 370 -10.75 -15.53 1.14
N LYS A 371 -10.73 -16.86 1.11
CA LYS A 371 -10.15 -17.65 0.00
C LYS A 371 -10.92 -17.41 -1.31
N ILE A 372 -12.25 -17.44 -1.27
CA ILE A 372 -13.11 -17.18 -2.43
C ILE A 372 -12.87 -15.77 -2.98
N ALA A 373 -12.84 -14.76 -2.11
CA ALA A 373 -12.63 -13.37 -2.52
C ALA A 373 -11.26 -13.19 -3.19
N ILE A 374 -10.20 -13.78 -2.65
CA ILE A 374 -8.86 -13.70 -3.26
C ILE A 374 -8.82 -14.45 -4.59
N GLU A 375 -9.32 -15.69 -4.66
CA GLU A 375 -9.21 -16.49 -5.88
C GLU A 375 -10.03 -15.88 -7.05
N ASN A 376 -11.19 -15.29 -6.77
CA ASN A 376 -12.13 -14.89 -7.80
C ASN A 376 -12.14 -13.36 -8.09
N HIS A 377 -11.61 -12.53 -7.15
CA HIS A 377 -11.76 -11.07 -7.28
C HIS A 377 -10.52 -10.26 -6.93
N LEU A 378 -9.75 -10.67 -5.91
CA LEU A 378 -8.76 -9.81 -5.25
C LEU A 378 -7.32 -10.35 -5.33
N ASN A 379 -6.96 -11.09 -6.38
CA ASN A 379 -5.56 -11.37 -6.70
C ASN A 379 -5.06 -10.46 -7.83
N ASN A 380 -3.75 -10.29 -7.91
CA ASN A 380 -3.14 -9.36 -8.85
C ASN A 380 -3.43 -9.72 -10.32
N GLU A 381 -3.52 -11.01 -10.64
CA GLU A 381 -3.77 -11.50 -12.01
C GLU A 381 -5.16 -11.10 -12.52
N ILE A 382 -6.13 -11.01 -11.60
CA ILE A 382 -7.50 -10.57 -11.94
C ILE A 382 -7.58 -9.03 -11.97
N VAL A 383 -7.11 -8.35 -10.92
CA VAL A 383 -7.29 -6.90 -10.84
C VAL A 383 -6.48 -6.16 -11.91
N SER A 384 -5.36 -6.71 -12.36
CA SER A 384 -4.54 -6.10 -13.41
C SER A 384 -5.22 -6.06 -14.78
N GLN A 385 -6.25 -6.86 -15.02
CA GLN A 385 -7.05 -6.77 -16.25
C GLN A 385 -7.75 -5.42 -16.40
N GLN A 386 -8.05 -4.74 -15.30
CA GLN A 386 -8.60 -3.39 -15.31
C GLN A 386 -7.61 -2.38 -15.91
N ILE A 387 -6.31 -2.56 -15.64
CA ILE A 387 -5.26 -1.73 -16.27
C ILE A 387 -5.17 -2.08 -17.77
N VAL A 388 -5.09 -3.36 -18.13
CA VAL A 388 -4.99 -3.79 -19.52
C VAL A 388 -6.13 -3.21 -20.35
N SER A 389 -7.37 -3.24 -19.84
CA SER A 389 -8.54 -2.71 -20.56
C SER A 389 -8.47 -1.20 -20.84
N MET A 390 -7.75 -0.43 -20.03
CA MET A 390 -7.54 1.01 -20.27
C MET A 390 -6.66 1.29 -21.49
N TYR A 391 -5.77 0.35 -21.84
CA TYR A 391 -4.83 0.46 -22.97
C TYR A 391 -5.29 -0.30 -24.22
N ALA A 392 -6.42 -0.98 -24.15
CA ALA A 392 -6.98 -1.75 -25.28
C ALA A 392 -7.75 -0.89 -26.31
N LYS A 393 -7.76 0.45 -26.12
CA LYS A 393 -8.50 1.37 -26.99
C LYS A 393 -7.67 1.91 -28.13
#